data_0c8c24180c8b2365271a3da570024b6c
#
_entry.id   0c8c24180c8b2365271a3da570024b6c
#
_cell.length_a   1.000
_cell.length_b   1.000
_cell.length_c   1.000
_cell.angle_alpha   90.00
_cell.angle_beta   90.00
_cell.angle_gamma   90.00
#
_symmetry.space_group_name_H-M   'P 1'
#
loop_
_entity.id
_entity.type
_entity.pdbx_description
1 polymer ?
#
loop_
_entity_poly.entity_id
_entity_poly.type
_entity_poly.pdbx_seq_one_letter_code
_entity_poly.pdbx_strand_id
1 'polypeptide(L)'
;MNGKIPLIIDGGTSNAGVESTVISVLEETPVILRPGVVTKEMIESVLNKKVEIAKEVTAGVSDNAAVRSPGMKYKHYAPKAEVVILKGSLENFAKYIETHKTQNTYALCFDGEESLLSVPAIAYGNINDPEDQAHKLFSALRKLDSENA
;
A
#
# COMPACT_ATOMS: atom_id res chain seq x y z
N MET A 1 20.54 3.33 3.59
CA MET A 1 21.58 3.91 2.69
C MET A 1 22.56 4.81 3.43
N ASN A 2 22.12 5.43 4.53
CA ASN A 2 22.97 6.32 5.32
C ASN A 2 24.30 5.62 5.71
N GLY A 3 25.43 6.29 5.46
CA GLY A 3 26.76 5.78 5.70
C GLY A 3 27.27 4.69 4.72
N LYS A 4 26.44 4.26 3.73
CA LYS A 4 26.80 3.22 2.75
C LYS A 4 27.09 3.76 1.35
N ILE A 5 26.67 4.97 1.07
CA ILE A 5 26.89 5.66 -0.21
C ILE A 5 27.35 7.10 0.04
N PRO A 6 28.23 7.66 -0.81
CA PRO A 6 28.87 8.97 -0.56
C PRO A 6 27.91 10.16 -0.79
N LEU A 7 26.88 10.03 -1.59
CA LEU A 7 25.98 11.11 -1.95
C LEU A 7 24.57 10.59 -2.20
N ILE A 8 23.57 11.29 -1.68
CA ILE A 8 22.14 11.11 -1.98
C ILE A 8 21.60 12.43 -2.49
N ILE A 9 20.98 12.39 -3.67
CA ILE A 9 20.23 13.53 -4.20
C ILE A 9 18.76 13.27 -3.91
N ASP A 10 18.15 14.10 -3.07
CA ASP A 10 16.73 14.01 -2.72
C ASP A 10 15.94 14.93 -3.64
N GLY A 11 15.10 14.36 -4.49
CA GLY A 11 14.19 15.07 -5.41
C GLY A 11 12.86 15.49 -4.76
N GLY A 12 12.69 15.26 -3.46
CA GLY A 12 11.46 15.54 -2.75
C GLY A 12 10.46 14.37 -2.80
N THR A 13 9.25 14.63 -2.34
CA THR A 13 8.18 13.63 -2.26
C THR A 13 7.65 13.29 -3.65
N SER A 14 7.54 12.01 -3.95
CA SER A 14 6.92 11.53 -5.19
C SER A 14 5.43 11.84 -5.22
N ASN A 15 4.90 12.24 -6.38
CA ASN A 15 3.46 12.46 -6.56
C ASN A 15 2.63 11.18 -6.33
N ALA A 16 3.23 10.03 -6.64
CA ALA A 16 2.65 8.72 -6.37
C ALA A 16 3.47 8.03 -5.28
N GLY A 17 2.86 7.82 -4.12
CA GLY A 17 3.52 7.19 -2.97
C GLY A 17 3.64 5.68 -3.06
N VAL A 18 3.04 5.04 -4.05
CA VAL A 18 3.08 3.60 -4.30
C VAL A 18 3.94 3.26 -5.52
N GLU A 19 4.26 2.00 -5.69
CA GLU A 19 5.14 1.54 -6.77
C GLU A 19 4.54 1.71 -8.17
N SER A 20 5.40 1.69 -9.19
CA SER A 20 4.99 1.68 -10.58
C SER A 20 4.37 0.34 -10.97
N THR A 21 3.38 0.39 -11.87
CA THR A 21 2.79 -0.80 -12.48
C THR A 21 3.77 -1.46 -13.44
N VAL A 22 3.89 -2.79 -13.36
CA VAL A 22 4.68 -3.59 -14.30
C VAL A 22 3.73 -4.44 -15.13
N ILE A 23 3.81 -4.29 -16.44
CA ILE A 23 2.95 -4.98 -17.40
C ILE A 23 3.79 -5.78 -18.40
N SER A 24 3.36 -6.99 -18.72
CA SER A 24 3.87 -7.79 -19.85
C SER A 24 3.00 -7.54 -21.08
N VAL A 25 3.65 -7.28 -22.19
CA VAL A 25 3.02 -7.14 -23.52
C VAL A 25 3.55 -8.18 -24.49
N LEU A 26 4.07 -9.29 -23.99
CA LEU A 26 4.64 -10.37 -24.81
C LEU A 26 3.56 -11.24 -25.48
N GLU A 27 2.36 -11.23 -24.91
CA GLU A 27 1.22 -12.01 -25.38
C GLU A 27 0.16 -11.07 -25.99
N GLU A 28 -0.81 -11.62 -26.69
CA GLU A 28 -1.87 -10.83 -27.31
C GLU A 28 -2.68 -10.03 -26.29
N THR A 29 -2.93 -10.61 -25.11
CA THR A 29 -3.57 -9.95 -23.98
C THR A 29 -2.50 -9.46 -23.01
N PRO A 30 -2.39 -8.14 -22.77
CA PRO A 30 -1.45 -7.61 -21.77
C PRO A 30 -1.76 -8.12 -20.36
N VAL A 31 -0.72 -8.41 -19.58
CA VAL A 31 -0.85 -8.96 -18.22
C VAL A 31 -0.12 -8.08 -17.22
N ILE A 32 -0.83 -7.57 -16.21
CA ILE A 32 -0.23 -6.85 -15.08
C ILE A 32 0.50 -7.86 -14.20
N LEU A 33 1.83 -7.71 -14.11
CA LEU A 33 2.71 -8.53 -13.27
C LEU A 33 2.87 -7.95 -11.87
N ARG A 34 2.78 -6.64 -11.71
CA ARG A 34 2.78 -5.93 -10.43
C ARG A 34 1.81 -4.76 -10.53
N PRO A 35 0.77 -4.69 -9.67
CA PRO A 35 -0.09 -3.52 -9.58
C PRO A 35 0.70 -2.31 -9.04
N GLY A 36 0.28 -1.12 -9.47
CA GLY A 36 0.87 0.14 -9.06
C GLY A 36 -0.07 1.29 -9.35
N VAL A 37 0.46 2.52 -9.45
CA VAL A 37 -0.30 3.76 -9.67
C VAL A 37 -1.18 3.71 -10.91
N VAL A 38 -0.66 3.12 -12.00
CA VAL A 38 -1.45 2.95 -13.23
C VAL A 38 -2.32 1.71 -13.07
N THR A 39 -3.63 1.90 -12.97
CA THR A 39 -4.57 0.82 -12.75
C THR A 39 -4.88 0.04 -14.04
N LYS A 40 -5.47 -1.14 -13.87
CA LYS A 40 -5.95 -1.96 -14.98
C LYS A 40 -6.91 -1.18 -15.87
N GLU A 41 -7.87 -0.49 -15.27
CA GLU A 41 -8.91 0.28 -15.95
C GLU A 41 -8.31 1.43 -16.76
N MET A 42 -7.29 2.12 -16.24
CA MET A 42 -6.55 3.15 -16.98
C MET A 42 -5.89 2.58 -18.22
N ILE A 43 -5.26 1.41 -18.11
CA ILE A 43 -4.58 0.76 -19.24
C ILE A 43 -5.62 0.30 -20.27
N GLU A 44 -6.70 -0.34 -19.84
CA GLU A 44 -7.79 -0.81 -20.71
C GLU A 44 -8.44 0.36 -21.47
N SER A 45 -8.62 1.52 -20.81
CA SER A 45 -9.19 2.71 -21.46
C SER A 45 -8.33 3.26 -22.59
N VAL A 46 -7.01 3.19 -22.47
CA VAL A 46 -6.06 3.66 -23.50
C VAL A 46 -5.91 2.63 -24.62
N LEU A 47 -5.80 1.35 -24.28
CA LEU A 47 -5.57 0.28 -25.27
C LEU A 47 -6.84 -0.13 -25.99
N ASN A 48 -8.02 0.19 -25.44
CA ASN A 48 -9.31 -0.33 -25.86
C ASN A 48 -9.30 -1.88 -25.98
N LYS A 49 -8.58 -2.51 -25.08
CA LYS A 49 -8.41 -3.97 -24.99
C LYS A 49 -8.48 -4.40 -23.52
N LYS A 50 -8.90 -5.65 -23.31
CA LYS A 50 -8.88 -6.27 -21.98
C LYS A 50 -7.44 -6.47 -21.52
N VAL A 51 -7.21 -6.24 -20.21
CA VAL A 51 -5.94 -6.47 -19.52
C VAL A 51 -6.17 -7.49 -18.42
N GLU A 52 -5.28 -8.44 -18.26
CA GLU A 52 -5.35 -9.44 -17.20
C GLU A 52 -4.41 -9.07 -16.04
N ILE A 53 -4.69 -9.64 -14.86
CA ILE A 53 -3.80 -9.56 -13.70
C ILE A 53 -3.20 -10.95 -13.52
N ALA A 54 -1.89 -11.02 -13.37
CA ALA A 54 -1.19 -12.27 -13.15
C ALA A 54 -1.72 -13.00 -11.90
N LYS A 55 -1.87 -14.30 -12.01
CA LYS A 55 -2.41 -15.14 -10.91
C LYS A 55 -1.59 -15.02 -9.62
N GLU A 56 -0.30 -14.82 -9.75
CA GLU A 56 0.65 -14.63 -8.65
C GLU A 56 0.36 -13.37 -7.83
N VAL A 57 -0.27 -12.37 -8.44
CA VAL A 57 -0.69 -11.14 -7.77
C VAL A 57 -1.90 -11.39 -6.87
N THR A 58 -2.85 -12.22 -7.33
CA THR A 58 -4.12 -12.47 -6.64
C THR A 58 -4.07 -13.64 -5.66
N ALA A 59 -3.27 -14.66 -5.97
CA ALA A 59 -3.18 -15.90 -5.18
C ALA A 59 -1.94 -15.97 -4.27
N GLY A 60 -1.05 -14.95 -4.34
CA GLY A 60 0.26 -15.00 -3.70
C GLY A 60 1.27 -15.84 -4.47
N VAL A 61 2.55 -15.59 -4.21
CA VAL A 61 3.66 -16.31 -4.85
C VAL A 61 3.97 -17.56 -4.03
N SER A 62 3.91 -18.74 -4.64
CA SER A 62 4.42 -19.96 -4.02
C SER A 62 5.95 -19.92 -3.96
N ASP A 63 6.55 -20.53 -2.92
CA ASP A 63 8.01 -20.48 -2.68
C ASP A 63 8.88 -20.92 -3.86
N ASN A 64 8.34 -21.72 -4.77
CA ASN A 64 9.02 -22.27 -5.94
C ASN A 64 8.64 -21.59 -7.28
N ALA A 65 7.82 -20.55 -7.27
CA ALA A 65 7.42 -19.88 -8.51
C ALA A 65 8.52 -18.96 -9.04
N ALA A 66 8.79 -19.02 -10.34
CA ALA A 66 9.64 -18.06 -11.04
C ALA A 66 8.93 -16.69 -11.06
N VAL A 67 9.43 -15.73 -10.28
CA VAL A 67 8.85 -14.40 -10.17
C VAL A 67 9.15 -13.59 -11.41
N ARG A 68 8.12 -13.17 -12.14
CA ARG A 68 8.22 -12.42 -13.41
C ARG A 68 8.41 -10.91 -13.21
N SER A 69 8.32 -10.42 -11.96
CA SER A 69 8.51 -9.00 -11.63
C SER A 69 9.35 -8.83 -10.36
N PRO A 70 10.30 -7.87 -10.31
CA PRO A 70 11.01 -7.51 -9.08
C PRO A 70 10.04 -7.08 -7.98
N GLY A 71 10.37 -7.40 -6.73
CA GLY A 71 9.60 -6.95 -5.56
C GLY A 71 8.43 -7.86 -5.14
N MET A 72 8.14 -8.95 -5.88
CA MET A 72 7.06 -9.88 -5.51
C MET A 72 7.50 -11.01 -4.55
N LYS A 73 8.79 -11.32 -4.48
CA LYS A 73 9.29 -12.48 -3.71
C LYS A 73 9.59 -12.17 -2.25
N TYR A 74 9.85 -10.92 -1.93
CA TYR A 74 10.26 -10.52 -0.59
C TYR A 74 9.27 -9.50 -0.03
N LYS A 75 9.04 -9.54 1.29
CA LYS A 75 8.29 -8.48 1.97
C LYS A 75 9.05 -7.16 1.80
N HIS A 76 8.45 -6.24 1.08
CA HIS A 76 8.94 -4.87 0.92
C HIS A 76 8.04 -3.91 1.68
N TYR A 77 8.65 -2.92 2.32
CA TYR A 77 7.93 -1.81 2.98
C TYR A 77 6.92 -2.23 4.06
N ALA A 78 6.98 -3.48 4.52
CA ALA A 78 6.13 -3.93 5.60
C ALA A 78 6.52 -3.21 6.89
N PRO A 79 5.56 -2.66 7.65
CA PRO A 79 5.83 -2.12 8.98
C PRO A 79 6.29 -3.24 9.91
N LYS A 80 6.94 -2.87 11.01
CA LYS A 80 7.34 -3.81 12.07
C LYS A 80 6.14 -4.33 12.84
N ALA A 81 5.11 -3.51 12.97
CA ALA A 81 3.86 -3.84 13.63
C ALA A 81 3.08 -4.93 12.89
N GLU A 82 2.30 -5.70 13.63
CA GLU A 82 1.26 -6.54 13.05
C GLU A 82 0.13 -5.66 12.50
N VAL A 83 -0.25 -5.86 11.24
CA VAL A 83 -1.28 -5.07 10.57
C VAL A 83 -2.55 -5.86 10.42
N VAL A 84 -3.64 -5.32 10.95
CA VAL A 84 -5.01 -5.83 10.79
C VAL A 84 -5.80 -4.89 9.90
N ILE A 85 -6.28 -5.38 8.76
CA ILE A 85 -7.10 -4.61 7.82
C ILE A 85 -8.57 -4.91 8.11
N LEU A 86 -9.32 -3.88 8.50
CA LEU A 86 -10.75 -3.98 8.78
C LEU A 86 -11.55 -3.37 7.64
N LYS A 87 -12.58 -4.08 7.20
CA LYS A 87 -13.56 -3.58 6.22
C LYS A 87 -14.88 -3.31 6.92
N GLY A 88 -15.41 -2.12 6.78
CA GLY A 88 -16.69 -1.75 7.39
C GLY A 88 -16.81 -0.26 7.67
N SER A 89 -17.76 0.11 8.51
CA SER A 89 -17.94 1.49 8.94
C SER A 89 -16.93 1.92 10.00
N LEU A 90 -16.72 3.22 10.16
CA LEU A 90 -15.90 3.79 11.22
C LEU A 90 -16.37 3.35 12.62
N GLU A 91 -17.69 3.21 12.83
CA GLU A 91 -18.25 2.72 14.08
C GLU A 91 -17.77 1.28 14.40
N ASN A 92 -17.82 0.40 13.42
CA ASN A 92 -17.31 -0.97 13.56
C ASN A 92 -15.81 -1.01 13.80
N PHE A 93 -15.07 -0.13 13.15
CA PHE A 93 -13.62 0.03 13.35
C PHE A 93 -13.32 0.48 14.79
N ALA A 94 -13.98 1.53 15.27
CA ALA A 94 -13.82 2.02 16.64
C ALA A 94 -14.18 0.93 17.68
N LYS A 95 -15.28 0.19 17.46
CA LYS A 95 -15.68 -0.92 18.32
C LYS A 95 -14.66 -2.05 18.34
N TYR A 96 -14.07 -2.39 17.19
CA TYR A 96 -13.01 -3.39 17.13
C TYR A 96 -11.80 -2.95 17.95
N ILE A 97 -11.37 -1.69 17.80
CA ILE A 97 -10.26 -1.11 18.59
C ILE A 97 -10.54 -1.24 20.07
N GLU A 98 -11.74 -0.85 20.54
CA GLU A 98 -12.10 -0.93 21.96
C GLU A 98 -11.94 -2.33 22.55
N THR A 99 -12.22 -3.36 21.76
CA THR A 99 -12.18 -4.76 22.22
C THR A 99 -10.82 -5.42 22.09
N HIS A 100 -9.93 -4.90 21.23
CA HIS A 100 -8.65 -5.54 20.89
C HIS A 100 -7.41 -4.69 21.15
N LYS A 101 -7.59 -3.41 21.56
CA LYS A 101 -6.46 -2.52 21.79
C LYS A 101 -5.54 -2.99 22.90
N THR A 102 -4.26 -2.80 22.70
CA THR A 102 -3.18 -2.95 23.67
C THR A 102 -2.50 -1.60 23.89
N GLN A 103 -1.46 -1.56 24.72
CA GLN A 103 -0.72 -0.33 25.00
C GLN A 103 -0.06 0.27 23.73
N ASN A 104 0.31 -0.57 22.77
CA ASN A 104 1.00 -0.17 21.53
C ASN A 104 0.11 -0.24 20.29
N THR A 105 -1.20 -0.18 20.47
CA THR A 105 -2.14 -0.17 19.35
C THR A 105 -2.26 1.22 18.77
N TYR A 106 -2.06 1.35 17.48
CA TYR A 106 -2.28 2.55 16.68
C TYR A 106 -3.33 2.29 15.61
N ALA A 107 -3.99 3.33 15.16
CA ALA A 107 -4.91 3.26 14.05
C ALA A 107 -4.38 4.04 12.83
N LEU A 108 -4.54 3.46 11.64
CA LEU A 108 -4.52 4.20 10.38
C LEU A 108 -5.96 4.46 9.95
N CYS A 109 -6.30 5.72 9.74
CA CYS A 109 -7.66 6.14 9.44
C CYS A 109 -7.68 7.18 8.32
N PHE A 110 -8.85 7.60 7.87
CA PHE A 110 -8.99 8.68 6.92
C PHE A 110 -8.94 10.05 7.60
N ASP A 111 -8.66 11.09 6.82
CA ASP A 111 -8.59 12.46 7.30
C ASP A 111 -9.87 12.87 8.05
N GLY A 112 -9.71 13.34 9.28
CA GLY A 112 -10.80 13.79 10.17
C GLY A 112 -11.39 12.73 11.10
N GLU A 113 -10.95 11.47 10.98
CA GLU A 113 -11.43 10.37 11.85
C GLU A 113 -10.58 10.20 13.12
N GLU A 114 -9.40 10.81 13.21
CA GLU A 114 -8.41 10.58 14.26
C GLU A 114 -8.98 10.83 15.66
N SER A 115 -9.77 11.89 15.81
CA SER A 115 -10.36 12.26 17.09
C SER A 115 -11.51 11.36 17.54
N LEU A 116 -12.00 10.50 16.68
CA LEU A 116 -13.10 9.57 16.94
C LEU A 116 -12.62 8.20 17.42
N LEU A 117 -11.31 7.99 17.46
CA LEU A 117 -10.69 6.73 17.85
C LEU A 117 -10.06 6.84 19.23
N SER A 118 -10.09 5.77 20.00
CA SER A 118 -9.62 5.72 21.38
C SER A 118 -8.15 5.30 21.54
N VAL A 119 -7.43 5.28 20.44
CA VAL A 119 -5.99 5.01 20.36
C VAL A 119 -5.32 6.11 19.56
N PRO A 120 -3.99 6.29 19.66
CA PRO A 120 -3.27 7.18 18.78
C PRO A 120 -3.54 6.82 17.31
N ALA A 121 -3.91 7.82 16.51
CA ALA A 121 -4.30 7.61 15.14
C ALA A 121 -3.47 8.47 14.17
N ILE A 122 -3.21 7.94 12.98
CA ILE A 122 -2.51 8.62 11.91
C ILE A 122 -3.40 8.57 10.67
N ALA A 123 -3.77 9.75 10.17
CA ALA A 123 -4.50 9.84 8.91
C ALA A 123 -3.56 9.58 7.72
N TYR A 124 -4.08 8.85 6.73
CA TYR A 124 -3.33 8.54 5.51
C TYR A 124 -4.05 9.00 4.23
N GLY A 125 -4.95 9.95 4.36
CA GLY A 125 -5.57 10.61 3.23
C GLY A 125 -7.09 10.67 3.29
N ASN A 126 -7.67 11.38 2.32
CA ASN A 126 -9.11 11.55 2.23
C ASN A 126 -9.79 10.25 1.79
N ILE A 127 -10.91 9.89 2.43
CA ILE A 127 -11.68 8.68 2.11
C ILE A 127 -12.14 8.60 0.65
N ASN A 128 -12.38 9.75 0.01
CA ASN A 128 -12.86 9.84 -1.37
C ASN A 128 -11.72 10.12 -2.39
N ASP A 129 -10.47 10.12 -1.96
CA ASP A 129 -9.32 10.41 -2.82
C ASP A 129 -8.27 9.28 -2.74
N PRO A 130 -8.39 8.25 -3.58
CA PRO A 130 -7.44 7.14 -3.63
C PRO A 130 -6.00 7.56 -3.98
N GLU A 131 -5.81 8.67 -4.72
CA GLU A 131 -4.49 9.18 -5.08
C GLU A 131 -3.81 9.78 -3.84
N ASP A 132 -4.53 10.57 -3.04
CA ASP A 132 -4.04 11.10 -1.77
C ASP A 132 -3.70 9.98 -0.78
N GLN A 133 -4.55 8.95 -0.69
CA GLN A 133 -4.29 7.76 0.13
C GLN A 133 -3.00 7.05 -0.31
N ALA A 134 -2.85 6.80 -1.60
CA ALA A 134 -1.65 6.16 -2.15
C ALA A 134 -0.40 7.01 -1.91
N HIS A 135 -0.50 8.33 -2.00
CA HIS A 135 0.59 9.26 -1.74
C HIS A 135 1.07 9.20 -0.28
N LYS A 136 0.14 9.15 0.68
CA LYS A 136 0.41 9.25 2.12
C LYS A 136 0.70 7.90 2.80
N LEU A 137 0.24 6.77 2.24
CA LEU A 137 0.26 5.46 2.89
C LEU A 137 1.61 5.09 3.49
N PHE A 138 2.68 5.09 2.68
CA PHE A 138 4.00 4.68 3.17
C PHE A 138 4.61 5.65 4.16
N SER A 139 4.28 6.93 4.07
CA SER A 139 4.70 7.93 5.05
C SER A 139 4.02 7.68 6.40
N ALA A 140 2.74 7.34 6.40
CA ALA A 140 1.97 6.97 7.58
C ALA A 140 2.51 5.69 8.23
N LEU A 141 2.79 4.65 7.43
CA LEU A 141 3.40 3.40 7.94
C LEU A 141 4.79 3.63 8.56
N ARG A 142 5.64 4.45 7.94
CA ARG A 142 6.95 4.81 8.53
C ARG A 142 6.81 5.61 9.82
N LYS A 143 5.79 6.45 9.92
CA LYS A 143 5.51 7.19 11.15
C LYS A 143 5.13 6.22 12.27
N LEU A 144 4.29 5.21 12.01
CA LEU A 144 3.98 4.15 12.97
C LEU A 144 5.25 3.44 13.46
N ASP A 145 6.14 3.05 12.54
CA ASP A 145 7.42 2.42 12.91
C ASP A 145 8.28 3.32 13.81
N SER A 146 8.24 4.64 13.65
CA SER A 146 8.98 5.59 14.47
C SER A 146 8.35 5.81 15.87
N GLU A 147 7.05 5.59 16.00
CA GLU A 147 6.31 5.68 17.27
C GLU A 147 6.36 4.36 18.07
N ASN A 148 7.02 3.31 17.53
CA ASN A 148 7.08 1.97 18.12
C ASN A 148 5.70 1.30 18.28
N ALA A 149 4.84 1.47 17.28
CA ALA A 149 3.54 0.84 17.19
C ALA A 149 3.63 -0.69 17.17
#